data_e99e332cf2142f8eda7f626504f214a8
#
_entry.id   e99e332cf2142f8eda7f626504f214a8
#
_cell.length_a   1.000
_cell.length_b   1.000
_cell.length_c   1.000
_cell.angle_alpha   90.00
_cell.angle_beta   90.00
_cell.angle_gamma   90.00
#
_symmetry.space_group_name_H-M   'P 1'
#
loop_
_entity.id
_entity.type
_entity.pdbx_description
1 polymer ?
#
loop_
_entity_poly.entity_id
_entity_poly.type
_entity_poly.pdbx_seq_one_letter_code
_entity_poly.pdbx_strand_id
1 'polypeptide(L)'
;MRIFVLMLSCALLFSALGCGGVQNERAGGYTVTDAEGRTVAFDQKPVRVLNYGLWLDDIVLGMLPSERLVGIDHLADDPNSSNIVSIAETIPVKLNQPSAEQVVALHPDVVFLDAGKDAAVGDTLRDLGIRVVACRKPRTPEEVHAAVQLVAAALGEEAKGAALLAAYDTACSELMERVAGIPTDQRKKVLVISMSPTFGNRGGLFDTLCTMAGVTNGAAEIGLTAGQSLTKEHILAVNPDVLIVPVWNDHGSYDIEKFNREYLDDPALQTVKAIRTQRIVRPREGYIYNASQDMVFGAQDIAHLAYGDLIEPPVGRHLTVAEQ
;
A
#
# COMPACT_ATOMS: atom_id res chain seq x y z
N MET A 1 -89.70 -13.06 8.38
CA MET A 1 -88.57 -13.92 8.59
C MET A 1 -87.32 -13.25 7.98
N ARG A 2 -86.71 -12.33 8.73
CA ARG A 2 -85.51 -11.59 8.36
C ARG A 2 -84.65 -11.49 9.58
N ILE A 3 -83.54 -12.14 9.53
CA ILE A 3 -82.50 -12.19 10.61
C ILE A 3 -81.59 -10.99 10.46
N PHE A 4 -81.53 -10.13 11.48
CA PHE A 4 -80.56 -9.03 11.59
C PHE A 4 -79.34 -9.54 12.34
N VAL A 5 -78.17 -9.46 11.71
CA VAL A 5 -76.85 -9.72 12.34
C VAL A 5 -76.28 -8.39 12.77
N LEU A 6 -76.08 -8.23 14.08
CA LEU A 6 -75.39 -7.08 14.68
C LEU A 6 -73.85 -7.32 14.55
N MET A 7 -73.11 -6.40 13.87
CA MET A 7 -71.69 -6.34 13.95
C MET A 7 -71.25 -5.44 15.10
N LEU A 8 -70.49 -6.03 16.03
CA LEU A 8 -69.88 -5.34 17.16
C LEU A 8 -68.49 -4.90 16.74
N SER A 9 -68.29 -3.58 16.62
CA SER A 9 -66.98 -2.98 16.25
C SER A 9 -66.12 -2.78 17.50
N CYS A 10 -65.05 -3.54 17.66
CA CYS A 10 -64.11 -3.41 18.75
C CYS A 10 -62.90 -2.54 18.30
N ALA A 11 -62.88 -1.30 18.77
CA ALA A 11 -61.75 -0.39 18.52
C ALA A 11 -60.63 -0.70 19.50
N LEU A 12 -59.52 -1.24 18.98
CA LEU A 12 -58.25 -1.43 19.71
C LEU A 12 -57.39 -0.17 19.52
N LEU A 13 -57.22 0.57 20.62
CA LEU A 13 -56.22 1.64 20.74
C LEU A 13 -54.81 0.99 20.83
N PHE A 14 -53.99 1.18 19.78
CA PHE A 14 -52.57 0.87 19.85
C PHE A 14 -51.83 2.09 20.42
N SER A 15 -51.33 1.96 21.63
CA SER A 15 -50.37 2.87 22.25
C SER A 15 -49.03 2.65 21.60
N ALA A 16 -48.51 3.61 20.82
CA ALA A 16 -47.17 3.62 20.31
C ALA A 16 -46.18 3.94 21.46
N LEU A 17 -45.61 2.92 22.06
CA LEU A 17 -44.36 3.07 22.84
C LEU A 17 -43.20 3.11 21.85
N GLY A 18 -42.57 4.27 21.74
CA GLY A 18 -41.33 4.45 21.00
C GLY A 18 -40.23 3.63 21.67
N CYS A 19 -39.87 2.49 21.10
CA CYS A 19 -38.59 1.85 21.36
C CYS A 19 -37.52 2.54 20.51
N GLY A 20 -36.67 3.30 21.18
CA GLY A 20 -35.38 3.72 20.60
C GLY A 20 -34.63 2.46 20.15
N GLY A 21 -34.30 2.40 18.86
CA GLY A 21 -33.54 1.30 18.31
C GLY A 21 -32.13 1.33 18.92
N VAL A 22 -31.91 0.47 19.89
CA VAL A 22 -30.57 0.02 20.26
C VAL A 22 -30.05 -0.71 19.02
N GLN A 23 -29.04 -0.14 18.35
CA GLN A 23 -28.30 -0.86 17.34
C GLN A 23 -27.72 -2.10 18.02
N ASN A 24 -28.25 -3.25 17.66
CA ASN A 24 -27.74 -4.55 18.06
C ASN A 24 -26.32 -4.65 17.51
N GLU A 25 -25.31 -4.43 18.36
CA GLU A 25 -23.97 -4.93 18.09
C GLU A 25 -24.11 -6.41 17.77
N ARG A 26 -23.63 -6.82 16.61
CA ARG A 26 -23.70 -8.21 16.16
C ARG A 26 -23.01 -9.08 17.21
N ALA A 27 -23.79 -9.72 18.07
CA ALA A 27 -23.35 -10.82 18.92
C ALA A 27 -23.21 -12.06 18.02
N GLY A 28 -22.11 -12.12 17.27
CA GLY A 28 -21.78 -13.25 16.41
C GLY A 28 -20.44 -12.96 15.76
N GLY A 29 -19.45 -13.86 15.94
CA GLY A 29 -18.17 -13.77 15.27
C GLY A 29 -18.32 -13.76 13.74
N TYR A 30 -17.25 -13.42 13.05
CA TYR A 30 -17.19 -13.40 11.59
C TYR A 30 -15.95 -14.16 11.10
N THR A 31 -15.93 -14.46 9.82
CA THR A 31 -14.78 -15.13 9.18
C THR A 31 -14.35 -14.36 7.94
N VAL A 32 -13.05 -14.43 7.64
CA VAL A 32 -12.50 -13.96 6.38
C VAL A 32 -11.71 -15.07 5.71
N THR A 33 -11.65 -15.06 4.39
CA THR A 33 -10.75 -15.95 3.64
C THR A 33 -9.54 -15.14 3.21
N ASP A 34 -8.35 -15.55 3.65
CA ASP A 34 -7.10 -14.86 3.35
C ASP A 34 -6.58 -15.15 1.92
N ALA A 35 -5.47 -14.53 1.53
CA ALA A 35 -4.89 -14.67 0.20
C ALA A 35 -4.27 -16.06 -0.08
N GLU A 36 -4.12 -16.90 0.94
CA GLU A 36 -3.73 -18.31 0.83
C GLU A 36 -4.95 -19.25 0.74
N GLY A 37 -6.18 -18.70 0.81
CA GLY A 37 -7.42 -19.45 0.80
C GLY A 37 -7.79 -20.05 2.16
N ARG A 38 -7.14 -19.63 3.25
CA ARG A 38 -7.43 -20.08 4.60
C ARG A 38 -8.55 -19.25 5.22
N THR A 39 -9.47 -19.90 5.94
CA THR A 39 -10.53 -19.23 6.70
C THR A 39 -10.00 -18.86 8.09
N VAL A 40 -10.05 -17.56 8.41
CA VAL A 40 -9.67 -17.02 9.73
C VAL A 40 -10.93 -16.53 10.44
N ALA A 41 -11.16 -17.03 11.66
CA ALA A 41 -12.33 -16.70 12.47
C ALA A 41 -12.00 -15.65 13.53
N PHE A 42 -12.92 -14.70 13.70
CA PHE A 42 -12.87 -13.64 14.71
C PHE A 42 -14.12 -13.66 15.56
N ASP A 43 -13.97 -13.76 16.88
CA ASP A 43 -15.06 -13.70 17.83
C ASP A 43 -15.55 -12.26 18.03
N GLN A 44 -14.64 -11.31 17.87
CA GLN A 44 -14.84 -9.85 17.98
C GLN A 44 -13.82 -9.12 17.10
N LYS A 45 -14.04 -7.81 16.87
CA LYS A 45 -13.08 -6.97 16.14
C LYS A 45 -11.71 -6.98 16.85
N PRO A 46 -10.59 -7.22 16.12
CA PRO A 46 -9.26 -7.14 16.72
C PRO A 46 -8.97 -5.73 17.21
N VAL A 47 -8.38 -5.57 18.37
CA VAL A 47 -7.98 -4.29 18.95
C VAL A 47 -6.48 -4.09 18.81
N ARG A 48 -5.69 -5.15 18.93
CA ARG A 48 -4.23 -5.17 18.92
C ARG A 48 -3.75 -5.76 17.61
N VAL A 49 -3.24 -4.90 16.73
CA VAL A 49 -2.86 -5.25 15.35
C VAL A 49 -1.35 -5.22 15.22
N LEU A 50 -0.78 -6.22 14.55
CA LEU A 50 0.62 -6.26 14.13
C LEU A 50 0.70 -6.56 12.64
N ASN A 51 1.63 -5.91 11.95
CA ASN A 51 1.87 -6.10 10.52
C ASN A 51 3.31 -6.52 10.25
N TYR A 52 3.51 -7.36 9.22
CA TYR A 52 4.81 -7.67 8.67
C TYR A 52 5.03 -6.85 7.39
N GLY A 53 5.64 -5.68 7.53
CA GLY A 53 6.04 -4.83 6.45
C GLY A 53 5.23 -3.54 6.31
N LEU A 54 5.94 -2.50 5.93
CA LEU A 54 5.49 -1.11 5.87
C LEU A 54 4.21 -0.91 5.05
N TRP A 55 4.04 -1.63 3.93
CA TRP A 55 2.85 -1.50 3.08
C TRP A 55 1.54 -1.94 3.77
N LEU A 56 1.63 -2.89 4.73
CA LEU A 56 0.49 -3.28 5.57
C LEU A 56 0.25 -2.25 6.68
N ASP A 57 1.32 -1.66 7.24
CA ASP A 57 1.19 -0.56 8.19
C ASP A 57 0.44 0.61 7.57
N ASP A 58 0.76 0.98 6.32
CA ASP A 58 0.05 2.05 5.60
C ASP A 58 -1.44 1.73 5.40
N ILE A 59 -1.78 0.49 5.01
CA ILE A 59 -3.20 0.10 4.84
C ILE A 59 -3.95 0.17 6.17
N VAL A 60 -3.37 -0.35 7.25
CA VAL A 60 -4.01 -0.36 8.56
C VAL A 60 -4.15 1.06 9.11
N LEU A 61 -3.10 1.89 9.03
CA LEU A 61 -3.12 3.30 9.44
C LEU A 61 -4.00 4.18 8.55
N GLY A 62 -4.29 3.74 7.34
CA GLY A 62 -5.33 4.33 6.50
C GLY A 62 -6.74 4.21 7.08
N MET A 63 -6.98 3.25 7.99
CA MET A 63 -8.30 2.95 8.56
C MET A 63 -8.37 3.08 10.08
N LEU A 64 -7.27 2.85 10.78
CA LEU A 64 -7.22 2.80 12.24
C LEU A 64 -6.23 3.83 12.81
N PRO A 65 -6.50 4.35 14.03
CA PRO A 65 -5.53 5.19 14.73
C PRO A 65 -4.32 4.38 15.20
N SER A 66 -3.18 5.04 15.38
CA SER A 66 -1.88 4.43 15.66
C SER A 66 -1.84 3.58 16.94
N GLU A 67 -2.67 3.88 17.92
CA GLU A 67 -2.77 3.14 19.19
C GLU A 67 -3.26 1.70 19.03
N ARG A 68 -3.80 1.38 17.85
CA ARG A 68 -4.25 0.02 17.51
C ARG A 68 -3.07 -0.87 17.08
N LEU A 69 -1.93 -0.30 16.69
CA LEU A 69 -0.74 -1.04 16.32
C LEU A 69 0.13 -1.32 17.55
N VAL A 70 0.42 -2.59 17.81
CA VAL A 70 1.29 -3.01 18.92
C VAL A 70 2.78 -2.97 18.56
N GLY A 71 3.10 -2.74 17.30
CA GLY A 71 4.41 -2.52 16.72
C GLY A 71 4.27 -2.15 15.26
N ILE A 72 5.31 -1.55 14.68
CA ILE A 72 5.37 -1.08 13.30
C ILE A 72 6.70 -1.46 12.66
N ASP A 73 6.76 -1.53 11.34
CA ASP A 73 8.00 -1.78 10.60
C ASP A 73 9.08 -0.76 11.00
N HIS A 74 10.32 -1.23 11.15
CA HIS A 74 11.46 -0.39 11.57
C HIS A 74 11.77 0.75 10.58
N LEU A 75 11.40 0.60 9.31
CA LEU A 75 11.57 1.64 8.29
C LEU A 75 10.45 2.68 8.31
N ALA A 76 9.42 2.51 9.13
CA ALA A 76 8.28 3.42 9.16
C ALA A 76 8.65 4.85 9.63
N ASP A 77 9.69 5.02 10.44
CA ASP A 77 10.21 6.32 10.88
C ASP A 77 11.48 6.79 10.11
N ASP A 78 11.89 6.05 9.07
CA ASP A 78 12.96 6.51 8.16
C ASP A 78 12.39 7.40 7.04
N PRO A 79 12.76 8.69 6.98
CA PRO A 79 12.22 9.63 5.98
C PRO A 79 12.59 9.29 4.53
N ASN A 80 13.61 8.44 4.31
CA ASN A 80 13.95 7.96 2.97
C ASN A 80 13.09 6.76 2.54
N SER A 81 12.51 6.04 3.50
CA SER A 81 11.79 4.77 3.25
C SER A 81 10.29 4.88 3.45
N SER A 82 9.81 5.92 4.16
CA SER A 82 8.43 6.01 4.63
C SER A 82 7.80 7.37 4.33
N ASN A 83 6.48 7.34 4.13
CA ASN A 83 5.62 8.52 4.02
C ASN A 83 4.76 8.76 5.29
N ILE A 84 4.86 7.88 6.30
CA ILE A 84 4.10 7.93 7.55
C ILE A 84 4.99 8.21 8.79
N VAL A 85 6.16 8.82 8.60
CA VAL A 85 7.16 9.06 9.66
C VAL A 85 6.55 9.68 10.93
N SER A 86 5.75 10.75 10.78
CA SER A 86 5.13 11.43 11.94
C SER A 86 4.15 10.56 12.70
N ILE A 87 3.47 9.63 12.04
CA ILE A 87 2.58 8.65 12.68
C ILE A 87 3.42 7.59 13.37
N ALA A 88 4.44 7.08 12.67
CA ALA A 88 5.32 6.05 13.18
C ALA A 88 6.04 6.45 14.47
N GLU A 89 6.43 7.73 14.62
CA GLU A 89 7.04 8.25 15.85
C GLU A 89 6.17 8.05 17.11
N THR A 90 4.85 7.96 16.95
CA THR A 90 3.92 7.73 18.06
C THR A 90 3.87 6.26 18.51
N ILE A 91 4.40 5.31 17.71
CA ILE A 91 4.39 3.87 17.98
C ILE A 91 5.78 3.44 18.46
N PRO A 92 5.96 3.12 19.76
CA PRO A 92 7.30 2.95 20.33
C PRO A 92 8.03 1.69 19.89
N VAL A 93 7.29 0.63 19.48
CA VAL A 93 7.87 -0.66 19.10
C VAL A 93 8.14 -0.68 17.61
N LYS A 94 9.43 -0.69 17.24
CA LYS A 94 9.89 -0.83 15.85
C LYS A 94 10.40 -2.25 15.63
N LEU A 95 9.98 -2.90 14.55
CA LEU A 95 10.23 -4.30 14.29
C LEU A 95 10.92 -4.50 12.94
N ASN A 96 12.03 -5.22 12.96
CA ASN A 96 12.73 -5.64 11.74
C ASN A 96 12.65 -7.17 11.64
N GLN A 97 11.76 -7.69 10.81
CA GLN A 97 11.54 -9.12 10.62
C GLN A 97 11.45 -9.89 11.96
N PRO A 98 10.48 -9.57 12.83
CA PRO A 98 10.44 -10.10 14.18
C PRO A 98 10.27 -11.62 14.20
N SER A 99 10.92 -12.28 15.17
CA SER A 99 10.70 -13.71 15.41
C SER A 99 9.29 -13.98 15.96
N ALA A 100 8.82 -15.22 15.85
CA ALA A 100 7.51 -15.60 16.39
C ALA A 100 7.40 -15.31 17.90
N GLU A 101 8.47 -15.50 18.67
CA GLU A 101 8.50 -15.20 20.10
C GLU A 101 8.34 -13.70 20.39
N GLN A 102 8.98 -12.84 19.59
CA GLN A 102 8.82 -11.39 19.71
C GLN A 102 7.38 -10.96 19.42
N VAL A 103 6.75 -11.56 18.40
CA VAL A 103 5.34 -11.30 18.06
C VAL A 103 4.41 -11.75 19.19
N VAL A 104 4.58 -12.97 19.70
CA VAL A 104 3.76 -13.51 20.81
C VAL A 104 3.85 -12.61 22.05
N ALA A 105 5.05 -12.10 22.37
CA ALA A 105 5.26 -11.21 23.52
C ALA A 105 4.48 -9.87 23.40
N LEU A 106 4.11 -9.46 22.20
CA LEU A 106 3.30 -8.25 21.97
C LEU A 106 1.78 -8.50 22.11
N HIS A 107 1.36 -9.77 22.27
CA HIS A 107 -0.03 -10.18 22.42
C HIS A 107 -0.97 -9.55 21.37
N PRO A 108 -0.72 -9.71 20.06
CA PRO A 108 -1.61 -9.21 19.02
C PRO A 108 -2.89 -10.06 18.95
N ASP A 109 -4.02 -9.41 18.62
CA ASP A 109 -5.28 -10.10 18.32
C ASP A 109 -5.28 -10.66 16.89
N VAL A 110 -4.53 -9.98 15.99
CA VAL A 110 -4.34 -10.37 14.60
C VAL A 110 -2.96 -9.93 14.11
N VAL A 111 -2.37 -10.74 13.25
CA VAL A 111 -1.15 -10.44 12.50
C VAL A 111 -1.45 -10.48 11.02
N PHE A 112 -1.13 -9.39 10.30
CA PHE A 112 -1.14 -9.36 8.84
C PHE A 112 0.27 -9.59 8.30
N LEU A 113 0.42 -10.39 7.24
CA LEU A 113 1.71 -10.69 6.63
C LEU A 113 1.60 -10.90 5.11
N ASP A 114 2.74 -10.87 4.41
CA ASP A 114 2.80 -11.16 2.98
C ASP A 114 2.71 -12.67 2.73
N ALA A 115 1.69 -13.08 1.99
CA ALA A 115 1.37 -14.49 1.68
C ALA A 115 2.52 -15.25 1.00
N GLY A 116 3.41 -14.57 0.29
CA GLY A 116 4.54 -15.21 -0.39
C GLY A 116 5.80 -15.23 0.44
N LYS A 117 6.16 -14.06 0.97
CA LYS A 117 7.44 -13.82 1.64
C LYS A 117 7.46 -14.41 3.05
N ASP A 118 6.36 -14.28 3.79
CA ASP A 118 6.30 -14.53 5.23
C ASP A 118 5.55 -15.82 5.61
N ALA A 119 5.32 -16.73 4.65
CA ALA A 119 4.53 -17.95 4.84
C ALA A 119 5.05 -18.82 5.99
N ALA A 120 6.37 -19.02 6.11
CA ALA A 120 6.96 -19.87 7.15
C ALA A 120 6.76 -19.32 8.57
N VAL A 121 6.92 -18.00 8.75
CA VAL A 121 6.65 -17.36 10.04
C VAL A 121 5.16 -17.36 10.33
N GLY A 122 4.33 -17.18 9.30
CA GLY A 122 2.87 -17.26 9.40
C GLY A 122 2.39 -18.62 9.92
N ASP A 123 2.94 -19.72 9.42
CA ASP A 123 2.62 -21.06 9.91
C ASP A 123 3.05 -21.24 11.38
N THR A 124 4.25 -20.79 11.74
CA THR A 124 4.72 -20.82 13.12
C THR A 124 3.81 -20.03 14.07
N LEU A 125 3.37 -18.84 13.68
CA LEU A 125 2.45 -18.03 14.48
C LEU A 125 1.08 -18.69 14.67
N ARG A 126 0.54 -19.33 13.61
CA ARG A 126 -0.72 -20.09 13.68
C ARG A 126 -0.61 -21.27 14.65
N ASP A 127 0.51 -22.01 14.63
CA ASP A 127 0.79 -23.11 15.56
C ASP A 127 0.86 -22.64 17.02
N LEU A 128 1.25 -21.38 17.25
CA LEU A 128 1.25 -20.72 18.55
C LEU A 128 -0.11 -20.10 18.92
N GLY A 129 -1.14 -20.30 18.10
CA GLY A 129 -2.51 -19.83 18.36
C GLY A 129 -2.77 -18.36 18.00
N ILE A 130 -1.87 -17.71 17.29
CA ILE A 130 -2.05 -16.33 16.80
C ILE A 130 -2.94 -16.34 15.55
N ARG A 131 -3.92 -15.44 15.47
CA ARG A 131 -4.70 -15.22 14.25
C ARG A 131 -3.84 -14.53 13.21
N VAL A 132 -3.63 -15.20 12.08
CA VAL A 132 -2.80 -14.70 10.97
C VAL A 132 -3.66 -14.57 9.73
N VAL A 133 -3.64 -13.40 9.11
CA VAL A 133 -4.26 -13.12 7.82
C VAL A 133 -3.17 -12.86 6.80
N ALA A 134 -3.01 -13.77 5.86
CA ALA A 134 -2.05 -13.64 4.77
C ALA A 134 -2.62 -12.72 3.69
N CYS A 135 -1.87 -11.70 3.32
CA CYS A 135 -2.24 -10.70 2.31
C CYS A 135 -1.30 -10.79 1.11
N ARG A 136 -1.78 -10.49 -0.08
CA ARG A 136 -0.94 -10.39 -1.27
C ARG A 136 -0.49 -8.95 -1.45
N LYS A 137 0.83 -8.73 -1.56
CA LYS A 137 1.38 -7.38 -1.81
C LYS A 137 0.92 -6.86 -3.17
N PRO A 138 0.21 -5.72 -3.22
CA PRO A 138 -0.33 -5.16 -4.45
C PRO A 138 0.73 -4.68 -5.44
N ARG A 139 0.42 -4.79 -6.72
CA ARG A 139 1.20 -4.22 -7.83
C ARG A 139 0.35 -3.40 -8.79
N THR A 140 -0.97 -3.51 -8.69
CA THR A 140 -1.93 -2.77 -9.51
C THR A 140 -3.01 -2.13 -8.65
N PRO A 141 -3.75 -1.13 -9.17
CA PRO A 141 -4.89 -0.53 -8.46
C PRO A 141 -5.93 -1.56 -8.02
N GLU A 142 -6.24 -2.56 -8.85
CA GLU A 142 -7.19 -3.61 -8.52
C GLU A 142 -6.69 -4.49 -7.37
N GLU A 143 -5.38 -4.76 -7.33
CA GLU A 143 -4.77 -5.50 -6.21
C GLU A 143 -4.75 -4.66 -4.92
N VAL A 144 -4.64 -3.32 -5.01
CA VAL A 144 -4.83 -2.41 -3.84
C VAL A 144 -6.24 -2.53 -3.29
N HIS A 145 -7.27 -2.51 -4.17
CA HIS A 145 -8.65 -2.72 -3.76
C HIS A 145 -8.82 -4.05 -3.01
N ALA A 146 -8.29 -5.13 -3.56
CA ALA A 146 -8.39 -6.46 -2.93
C ALA A 146 -7.70 -6.52 -1.56
N ALA A 147 -6.51 -5.91 -1.43
CA ALA A 147 -5.76 -5.88 -0.18
C ALA A 147 -6.47 -5.05 0.90
N VAL A 148 -6.94 -3.83 0.57
CA VAL A 148 -7.67 -2.97 1.50
C VAL A 148 -8.99 -3.63 1.93
N GLN A 149 -9.73 -4.25 1.01
CA GLN A 149 -10.96 -4.97 1.33
C GLN A 149 -10.72 -6.14 2.29
N LEU A 150 -9.67 -6.95 2.05
CA LEU A 150 -9.32 -8.06 2.93
C LEU A 150 -8.94 -7.58 4.33
N VAL A 151 -8.07 -6.57 4.43
CA VAL A 151 -7.63 -6.01 5.71
C VAL A 151 -8.82 -5.39 6.45
N ALA A 152 -9.66 -4.61 5.76
CA ALA A 152 -10.87 -4.01 6.34
C ALA A 152 -11.85 -5.07 6.87
N ALA A 153 -12.08 -6.14 6.12
CA ALA A 153 -12.94 -7.24 6.54
C ALA A 153 -12.39 -7.96 7.78
N ALA A 154 -11.07 -8.21 7.81
CA ALA A 154 -10.41 -8.84 8.96
C ALA A 154 -10.43 -7.95 10.21
N LEU A 155 -10.38 -6.63 10.04
CA LEU A 155 -10.52 -5.65 11.13
C LEU A 155 -11.98 -5.41 11.55
N GLY A 156 -12.96 -5.87 10.74
CA GLY A 156 -14.38 -5.54 10.91
C GLY A 156 -14.68 -4.06 10.65
N GLU A 157 -13.90 -3.43 9.77
CA GLU A 157 -13.95 -2.00 9.44
C GLU A 157 -14.29 -1.77 7.94
N GLU A 158 -15.18 -2.58 7.38
CA GLU A 158 -15.53 -2.57 5.95
C GLU A 158 -15.98 -1.18 5.46
N ALA A 159 -16.69 -0.43 6.31
CA ALA A 159 -17.12 0.93 5.97
C ALA A 159 -15.91 1.89 5.80
N LYS A 160 -14.90 1.77 6.68
CA LYS A 160 -13.66 2.55 6.57
C LYS A 160 -12.85 2.11 5.36
N GLY A 161 -12.78 0.80 5.10
CA GLY A 161 -12.15 0.27 3.89
C GLY A 161 -12.77 0.84 2.61
N ALA A 162 -14.11 0.87 2.54
CA ALA A 162 -14.82 1.45 1.40
C ALA A 162 -14.56 2.96 1.25
N ALA A 163 -14.53 3.72 2.35
CA ALA A 163 -14.22 5.14 2.34
C ALA A 163 -12.76 5.41 1.90
N LEU A 164 -11.80 4.61 2.38
CA LEU A 164 -10.40 4.70 1.99
C LEU A 164 -10.21 4.44 0.49
N LEU A 165 -10.89 3.41 -0.05
CA LEU A 165 -10.86 3.11 -1.48
C LEU A 165 -11.50 4.21 -2.33
N ALA A 166 -12.58 4.82 -1.87
CA ALA A 166 -13.18 5.97 -2.56
C ALA A 166 -12.22 7.18 -2.61
N ALA A 167 -11.46 7.44 -1.54
CA ALA A 167 -10.42 8.46 -1.53
C ALA A 167 -9.26 8.12 -2.47
N TYR A 168 -8.85 6.84 -2.51
CA TYR A 168 -7.84 6.34 -3.44
C TYR A 168 -8.25 6.50 -4.90
N ASP A 169 -9.46 6.09 -5.25
CA ASP A 169 -9.99 6.20 -6.62
C ASP A 169 -10.10 7.66 -7.08
N THR A 170 -10.48 8.56 -6.16
CA THR A 170 -10.51 9.99 -6.43
C THR A 170 -9.11 10.52 -6.74
N ALA A 171 -8.11 10.18 -5.89
CA ALA A 171 -6.72 10.61 -6.10
C ALA A 171 -6.14 10.05 -7.41
N CYS A 172 -6.44 8.79 -7.75
CA CYS A 172 -6.04 8.19 -9.03
C CYS A 172 -6.65 8.94 -10.23
N SER A 173 -7.95 9.25 -10.16
CA SER A 173 -8.65 9.98 -11.24
C SER A 173 -8.07 11.37 -11.45
N GLU A 174 -7.80 12.11 -10.36
CA GLU A 174 -7.18 13.44 -10.42
C GLU A 174 -5.77 13.40 -11.04
N LEU A 175 -4.95 12.41 -10.69
CA LEU A 175 -3.63 12.26 -11.29
C LEU A 175 -3.74 11.93 -12.78
N MET A 176 -4.62 10.99 -13.14
CA MET A 176 -4.82 10.58 -14.54
C MET A 176 -5.30 11.72 -15.42
N GLU A 177 -6.20 12.58 -14.93
CA GLU A 177 -6.66 13.77 -15.66
C GLU A 177 -5.51 14.75 -15.93
N ARG A 178 -4.65 15.01 -14.93
CA ARG A 178 -3.47 15.87 -15.10
C ARG A 178 -2.49 15.31 -16.12
N VAL A 179 -2.21 14.01 -16.03
CA VAL A 179 -1.27 13.29 -16.92
C VAL A 179 -1.83 13.19 -18.35
N ALA A 180 -3.16 13.05 -18.52
CA ALA A 180 -3.81 13.01 -19.83
C ALA A 180 -3.57 14.29 -20.67
N GLY A 181 -3.30 15.42 -20.00
CA GLY A 181 -2.92 16.68 -20.66
C GLY A 181 -1.51 16.67 -21.30
N ILE A 182 -0.69 15.65 -21.02
CA ILE A 182 0.68 15.54 -21.57
C ILE A 182 0.63 14.83 -22.92
N PRO A 183 1.01 15.50 -24.03
CA PRO A 183 1.02 14.89 -25.36
C PRO A 183 1.90 13.63 -25.42
N THR A 184 1.47 12.63 -26.17
CA THR A 184 2.16 11.32 -26.23
C THR A 184 3.61 11.44 -26.73
N ASP A 185 3.89 12.36 -27.64
CA ASP A 185 5.24 12.64 -28.16
C ASP A 185 6.16 13.38 -27.16
N GLN A 186 5.58 13.93 -26.08
CA GLN A 186 6.32 14.57 -24.99
C GLN A 186 6.54 13.64 -23.78
N ARG A 187 5.98 12.43 -23.83
CA ARG A 187 6.13 11.46 -22.73
C ARG A 187 7.59 11.08 -22.56
N LYS A 188 8.05 11.13 -21.31
CA LYS A 188 9.43 10.81 -20.97
C LYS A 188 9.62 9.30 -20.80
N LYS A 189 10.77 8.81 -21.25
CA LYS A 189 11.24 7.48 -20.94
C LYS A 189 12.04 7.53 -19.64
N VAL A 190 11.57 6.78 -18.65
CA VAL A 190 12.21 6.68 -17.33
C VAL A 190 12.82 5.30 -17.14
N LEU A 191 13.91 5.23 -16.38
CA LEU A 191 14.51 3.98 -15.94
C LEU A 191 14.86 4.11 -14.46
N VAL A 192 14.56 3.09 -13.67
CA VAL A 192 14.94 3.04 -12.26
C VAL A 192 16.13 2.09 -12.07
N ILE A 193 17.17 2.57 -11.41
CA ILE A 193 18.21 1.74 -10.79
C ILE A 193 17.73 1.47 -9.37
N SER A 194 17.78 0.22 -8.94
CA SER A 194 17.29 -0.21 -7.63
C SER A 194 18.23 -1.25 -7.03
N MET A 195 18.34 -1.28 -5.71
CA MET A 195 19.02 -2.37 -4.99
C MET A 195 18.33 -3.72 -5.20
N SER A 196 17.05 -3.72 -5.56
CA SER A 196 16.36 -4.88 -6.13
C SER A 196 16.43 -4.80 -7.66
N PRO A 197 17.33 -5.52 -8.32
CA PRO A 197 17.62 -5.31 -9.75
C PRO A 197 16.48 -5.73 -10.70
N THR A 198 15.41 -6.31 -10.15
CA THR A 198 14.19 -6.70 -10.88
C THR A 198 13.02 -5.75 -10.68
N PHE A 199 13.17 -4.69 -9.87
CA PHE A 199 12.08 -3.80 -9.45
C PHE A 199 11.42 -3.07 -10.63
N GLY A 200 12.20 -2.63 -11.62
CA GLY A 200 11.72 -1.89 -12.79
C GLY A 200 11.05 -2.75 -13.88
N ASN A 201 10.95 -4.07 -13.72
CA ASN A 201 10.52 -4.99 -14.78
C ASN A 201 9.03 -4.85 -15.13
N ARG A 202 8.69 -5.26 -16.37
CA ARG A 202 7.32 -5.30 -16.88
C ARG A 202 6.40 -6.09 -15.97
N GLY A 203 5.20 -5.54 -15.70
CA GLY A 203 4.17 -6.15 -14.85
C GLY A 203 4.47 -6.07 -13.35
N GLY A 204 5.53 -5.35 -12.94
CA GLY A 204 5.83 -5.02 -11.54
C GLY A 204 5.15 -3.74 -11.08
N LEU A 205 5.31 -3.41 -9.79
CA LEU A 205 4.78 -2.18 -9.20
C LEU A 205 5.27 -0.94 -9.96
N PHE A 206 6.57 -0.82 -10.22
CA PHE A 206 7.13 0.34 -10.93
C PHE A 206 6.55 0.51 -12.34
N ASP A 207 6.26 -0.57 -13.05
CA ASP A 207 5.63 -0.54 -14.38
C ASP A 207 4.21 0.03 -14.32
N THR A 208 3.45 -0.35 -13.30
CA THR A 208 2.13 0.21 -13.01
C THR A 208 2.24 1.71 -12.69
N LEU A 209 3.17 2.10 -11.81
CA LEU A 209 3.39 3.50 -11.46
C LEU A 209 3.76 4.34 -12.68
N CYS A 210 4.60 3.82 -13.58
CA CYS A 210 4.94 4.49 -14.85
C CYS A 210 3.72 4.70 -15.75
N THR A 211 2.83 3.70 -15.82
CA THR A 211 1.58 3.80 -16.60
C THR A 211 0.68 4.89 -16.02
N MET A 212 0.48 4.92 -14.70
CA MET A 212 -0.32 5.94 -14.01
C MET A 212 0.31 7.33 -14.12
N ALA A 213 1.65 7.42 -14.11
CA ALA A 213 2.41 8.66 -14.27
C ALA A 213 2.48 9.19 -15.73
N GLY A 214 1.98 8.42 -16.70
CA GLY A 214 2.04 8.78 -18.12
C GLY A 214 3.45 8.84 -18.70
N VAL A 215 4.38 8.03 -18.15
CA VAL A 215 5.74 7.89 -18.64
C VAL A 215 5.95 6.50 -19.26
N THR A 216 7.00 6.36 -20.08
CA THR A 216 7.41 5.06 -20.62
C THR A 216 8.40 4.41 -19.66
N ASN A 217 8.10 3.20 -19.17
CA ASN A 217 9.06 2.38 -18.44
C ASN A 217 10.08 1.77 -19.41
N GLY A 218 11.32 2.23 -19.37
CA GLY A 218 12.37 1.80 -20.30
C GLY A 218 12.74 0.32 -20.15
N ALA A 219 12.70 -0.25 -18.94
CA ALA A 219 12.95 -1.68 -18.71
C ALA A 219 11.86 -2.55 -19.36
N ALA A 220 10.60 -2.16 -19.21
CA ALA A 220 9.48 -2.84 -19.84
C ALA A 220 9.50 -2.71 -21.37
N GLU A 221 9.93 -1.55 -21.91
CA GLU A 221 10.03 -1.30 -23.35
C GLU A 221 11.02 -2.27 -24.02
N ILE A 222 12.18 -2.52 -23.41
CA ILE A 222 13.17 -3.49 -23.92
C ILE A 222 12.84 -4.95 -23.56
N GLY A 223 11.71 -5.20 -22.91
CA GLY A 223 11.19 -6.54 -22.67
C GLY A 223 11.69 -7.21 -21.40
N LEU A 224 12.26 -6.49 -20.43
CA LEU A 224 12.62 -7.07 -19.14
C LEU A 224 11.35 -7.48 -18.38
N THR A 225 11.30 -8.75 -17.97
CA THR A 225 10.19 -9.36 -17.25
C THR A 225 10.64 -9.92 -15.89
N ALA A 226 9.69 -10.40 -15.09
CA ALA A 226 9.95 -10.94 -13.75
C ALA A 226 11.15 -11.91 -13.73
N GLY A 227 12.05 -11.75 -12.76
CA GLY A 227 13.25 -12.57 -12.57
C GLY A 227 14.48 -12.13 -13.37
N GLN A 228 14.36 -11.20 -14.31
CA GLN A 228 15.51 -10.68 -15.07
C GLN A 228 16.11 -9.45 -14.39
N SER A 229 17.43 -9.43 -14.20
CA SER A 229 18.11 -8.30 -13.58
C SER A 229 18.42 -7.21 -14.61
N LEU A 230 18.26 -5.96 -14.20
CA LEU A 230 18.75 -4.81 -14.96
C LEU A 230 20.29 -4.82 -14.99
N THR A 231 20.89 -4.70 -16.18
CA THR A 231 22.34 -4.62 -16.37
C THR A 231 22.75 -3.27 -16.98
N LYS A 232 24.04 -2.97 -16.99
CA LYS A 232 24.57 -1.74 -17.63
C LYS A 232 24.30 -1.70 -19.13
N GLU A 233 24.35 -2.85 -19.81
CA GLU A 233 24.00 -2.97 -21.23
C GLU A 233 22.51 -2.64 -21.46
N HIS A 234 21.62 -3.04 -20.56
CA HIS A 234 20.22 -2.67 -20.62
C HIS A 234 20.04 -1.16 -20.46
N ILE A 235 20.79 -0.51 -19.55
CA ILE A 235 20.75 0.96 -19.38
C ILE A 235 21.15 1.68 -20.66
N LEU A 236 22.22 1.20 -21.34
CA LEU A 236 22.62 1.72 -22.63
C LEU A 236 21.57 1.53 -23.72
N ALA A 237 20.97 0.34 -23.79
CA ALA A 237 19.93 0.03 -24.77
C ALA A 237 18.65 0.86 -24.58
N VAL A 238 18.22 1.09 -23.33
CA VAL A 238 17.08 1.95 -23.00
C VAL A 238 17.38 3.41 -23.34
N ASN A 239 18.56 3.90 -23.01
CA ASN A 239 18.97 5.30 -23.17
C ASN A 239 17.89 6.28 -22.65
N PRO A 240 17.56 6.26 -21.35
CA PRO A 240 16.40 6.96 -20.79
C PRO A 240 16.56 8.48 -20.84
N ASP A 241 15.43 9.20 -20.82
CA ASP A 241 15.36 10.65 -20.62
C ASP A 241 15.62 11.05 -19.18
N VAL A 242 15.18 10.20 -18.23
CA VAL A 242 15.31 10.40 -16.79
C VAL A 242 15.77 9.08 -16.16
N LEU A 243 16.81 9.17 -15.35
CA LEU A 243 17.34 8.05 -14.57
C LEU A 243 17.02 8.26 -13.10
N ILE A 244 16.23 7.35 -12.54
CA ILE A 244 15.87 7.34 -11.12
C ILE A 244 16.91 6.49 -10.40
N VAL A 245 17.55 7.05 -9.37
CA VAL A 245 18.55 6.35 -8.54
C VAL A 245 18.04 6.24 -7.10
N PRO A 246 18.37 5.15 -6.37
CA PRO A 246 17.86 4.92 -5.03
C PRO A 246 18.43 5.90 -4.01
N VAL A 247 17.68 6.10 -2.92
CA VAL A 247 18.04 6.91 -1.74
C VAL A 247 18.05 6.11 -0.44
N TRP A 248 17.53 4.88 -0.45
CA TRP A 248 17.43 4.04 0.74
C TRP A 248 18.80 3.81 1.38
N ASN A 249 18.88 4.04 2.68
CA ASN A 249 20.14 3.93 3.43
C ASN A 249 19.99 3.26 4.80
N ASP A 250 18.81 2.70 5.12
CA ASP A 250 18.52 2.03 6.39
C ASP A 250 19.00 2.84 7.60
N HIS A 251 18.36 3.99 7.83
CA HIS A 251 18.75 4.95 8.88
C HIS A 251 20.24 5.38 8.84
N GLY A 252 20.82 5.40 7.64
CA GLY A 252 22.22 5.76 7.43
C GLY A 252 23.23 4.62 7.64
N SER A 253 22.79 3.39 7.84
CA SER A 253 23.67 2.23 7.99
C SER A 253 24.26 1.74 6.66
N TYR A 254 23.68 2.15 5.51
CA TYR A 254 24.11 1.77 4.18
C TYR A 254 24.57 2.96 3.35
N ASP A 255 25.76 2.87 2.72
CA ASP A 255 26.29 3.91 1.82
C ASP A 255 25.66 3.80 0.41
N ILE A 256 24.47 4.36 0.26
CA ILE A 256 23.74 4.36 -1.01
C ILE A 256 24.46 5.19 -2.08
N GLU A 257 25.20 6.22 -1.70
CA GLU A 257 25.94 7.04 -2.67
C GLU A 257 27.09 6.25 -3.31
N LYS A 258 27.72 5.34 -2.56
CA LYS A 258 28.70 4.41 -3.14
C LYS A 258 28.06 3.51 -4.19
N PHE A 259 26.87 2.95 -3.89
CA PHE A 259 26.11 2.15 -4.85
C PHE A 259 25.77 2.97 -6.11
N ASN A 260 25.27 4.20 -5.94
CA ASN A 260 24.91 5.07 -7.06
C ASN A 260 26.12 5.39 -7.94
N ARG A 261 27.30 5.65 -7.36
CA ARG A 261 28.54 5.92 -8.12
C ARG A 261 28.98 4.75 -9.00
N GLU A 262 28.66 3.51 -8.67
CA GLU A 262 28.99 2.34 -9.53
C GLU A 262 28.32 2.43 -10.92
N TYR A 263 27.24 3.19 -11.03
CA TYR A 263 26.54 3.46 -12.28
C TYR A 263 26.88 4.84 -12.84
N LEU A 264 26.82 5.86 -12.01
CA LEU A 264 26.95 7.26 -12.47
C LEU A 264 28.36 7.63 -12.92
N ASP A 265 29.39 7.03 -12.32
CA ASP A 265 30.80 7.27 -12.65
C ASP A 265 31.33 6.27 -13.69
N ASP A 266 30.52 5.29 -14.12
CA ASP A 266 30.95 4.29 -15.11
C ASP A 266 31.21 4.94 -16.48
N PRO A 267 32.42 4.84 -17.02
CA PRO A 267 32.76 5.41 -18.34
C PRO A 267 31.85 4.91 -19.47
N ALA A 268 31.39 3.65 -19.41
CA ALA A 268 30.49 3.09 -20.42
C ALA A 268 29.13 3.77 -20.45
N LEU A 269 28.65 4.26 -19.31
CA LEU A 269 27.30 4.87 -19.19
C LEU A 269 27.29 6.38 -19.48
N GLN A 270 28.47 7.05 -19.69
CA GLN A 270 28.54 8.50 -19.92
C GLN A 270 27.83 8.96 -21.20
N THR A 271 27.56 8.04 -22.14
CA THR A 271 26.81 8.33 -23.36
C THR A 271 25.27 8.30 -23.15
N VAL A 272 24.80 7.78 -22.03
CA VAL A 272 23.37 7.71 -21.70
C VAL A 272 22.78 9.11 -21.59
N LYS A 273 21.64 9.35 -22.26
CA LYS A 273 21.02 10.67 -22.35
C LYS A 273 20.79 11.29 -20.98
N ALA A 274 20.20 10.56 -20.04
CA ALA A 274 19.91 11.06 -18.68
C ALA A 274 21.19 11.49 -17.94
N ILE A 275 22.30 10.73 -18.06
CA ILE A 275 23.60 11.08 -17.45
C ILE A 275 24.18 12.32 -18.09
N ARG A 276 24.25 12.34 -19.42
CA ARG A 276 24.81 13.46 -20.18
C ARG A 276 24.05 14.78 -19.97
N THR A 277 22.73 14.71 -19.79
CA THR A 277 21.86 15.89 -19.56
C THR A 277 21.60 16.15 -18.09
N GLN A 278 22.25 15.41 -17.19
CA GLN A 278 22.09 15.50 -15.73
C GLN A 278 20.63 15.36 -15.24
N ARG A 279 19.85 14.55 -15.95
CA ARG A 279 18.49 14.18 -15.55
C ARG A 279 18.50 12.92 -14.67
N ILE A 280 19.33 12.97 -13.63
CA ILE A 280 19.43 11.96 -12.59
C ILE A 280 18.63 12.47 -11.41
N VAL A 281 17.62 11.71 -10.99
CA VAL A 281 16.66 12.12 -10.00
C VAL A 281 16.57 11.12 -8.85
N ARG A 282 16.24 11.62 -7.68
CA ARG A 282 16.04 10.85 -6.47
C ARG A 282 14.55 10.82 -6.11
N PRO A 283 13.94 9.65 -6.01
CA PRO A 283 12.53 9.53 -5.69
C PRO A 283 12.30 9.69 -4.19
N ARG A 284 11.05 9.86 -3.81
CA ARG A 284 10.57 9.57 -2.46
C ARG A 284 10.27 8.09 -2.36
N GLU A 285 11.24 7.29 -1.88
CA GLU A 285 11.12 5.83 -1.87
C GLU A 285 9.93 5.33 -1.03
N GLY A 286 9.55 6.06 0.01
CA GLY A 286 8.34 5.81 0.77
C GLY A 286 7.06 5.77 -0.08
N TYR A 287 7.09 6.29 -1.29
CA TYR A 287 5.99 6.22 -2.24
C TYR A 287 6.22 5.21 -3.36
N ILE A 288 7.40 5.23 -4.04
CA ILE A 288 7.58 4.39 -5.22
C ILE A 288 7.73 2.89 -4.91
N TYR A 289 8.13 2.54 -3.69
CA TYR A 289 8.16 1.15 -3.22
C TYR A 289 6.91 0.77 -2.40
N ASN A 290 6.04 1.74 -2.15
CA ASN A 290 4.82 1.52 -1.39
C ASN A 290 3.75 0.83 -2.25
N ALA A 291 3.28 -0.29 -1.74
CA ALA A 291 2.25 -1.12 -2.40
C ALA A 291 0.94 -1.08 -1.58
N SER A 292 0.52 0.10 -1.17
CA SER A 292 -0.71 0.36 -0.40
C SER A 292 -1.66 1.30 -1.18
N GLN A 293 -2.66 1.85 -0.52
CA GLN A 293 -3.48 2.95 -1.06
C GLN A 293 -2.66 4.20 -1.41
N ASP A 294 -1.44 4.32 -0.90
CA ASP A 294 -0.55 5.42 -1.24
C ASP A 294 0.23 5.22 -2.55
N MET A 295 -0.02 4.11 -3.27
CA MET A 295 0.52 3.81 -4.60
C MET A 295 0.32 4.98 -5.58
N VAL A 296 -0.81 5.68 -5.50
CA VAL A 296 -1.09 6.87 -6.34
C VAL A 296 -0.03 7.96 -6.16
N PHE A 297 0.51 8.14 -4.96
CA PHE A 297 1.56 9.12 -4.71
C PHE A 297 2.92 8.68 -5.26
N GLY A 298 3.16 7.36 -5.37
CA GLY A 298 4.30 6.83 -6.11
C GLY A 298 4.26 7.20 -7.59
N ALA A 299 3.10 7.06 -8.22
CA ALA A 299 2.88 7.49 -9.60
C ALA A 299 3.01 9.02 -9.74
N GLN A 300 2.46 9.79 -8.78
CA GLN A 300 2.58 11.25 -8.76
C GLN A 300 4.04 11.71 -8.61
N ASP A 301 4.85 11.04 -7.76
CA ASP A 301 6.28 11.35 -7.60
C ASP A 301 7.06 11.08 -8.90
N ILE A 302 6.82 9.95 -9.54
CA ILE A 302 7.42 9.64 -10.85
C ILE A 302 7.03 10.68 -11.91
N ALA A 303 5.77 11.09 -11.96
CA ALA A 303 5.32 12.13 -12.87
C ALA A 303 5.99 13.48 -12.60
N HIS A 304 6.11 13.88 -11.32
CA HIS A 304 6.86 15.08 -10.92
C HIS A 304 8.34 14.99 -11.33
N LEU A 305 9.00 13.87 -11.04
CA LEU A 305 10.38 13.66 -11.43
C LEU A 305 10.60 13.71 -12.95
N ALA A 306 9.62 13.28 -13.73
CA ALA A 306 9.69 13.30 -15.19
C ALA A 306 9.38 14.67 -15.79
N TYR A 307 8.37 15.38 -15.27
CA TYR A 307 7.77 16.58 -15.88
C TYR A 307 7.97 17.87 -15.08
N GLY A 308 8.57 17.79 -13.89
CA GLY A 308 8.79 18.95 -13.01
C GLY A 308 7.49 19.56 -12.50
N ASP A 309 7.45 20.89 -12.48
CA ASP A 309 6.36 21.69 -11.90
C ASP A 309 4.99 21.52 -12.56
N LEU A 310 4.89 20.77 -13.68
CA LEU A 310 3.59 20.40 -14.26
C LEU A 310 2.78 19.49 -13.35
N ILE A 311 3.46 18.73 -12.50
CA ILE A 311 2.86 17.82 -11.51
C ILE A 311 3.46 18.13 -10.14
N GLU A 312 2.63 18.49 -9.17
CA GLU A 312 3.09 18.75 -7.80
C GLU A 312 3.65 17.49 -7.13
N PRO A 313 4.72 17.61 -6.32
CA PRO A 313 5.26 16.46 -5.59
C PRO A 313 4.31 16.04 -4.43
N PRO A 314 4.23 14.75 -4.09
CA PRO A 314 3.32 14.23 -3.06
C PRO A 314 3.89 14.36 -1.63
N VAL A 315 4.39 15.51 -1.22
CA VAL A 315 5.10 15.67 0.07
C VAL A 315 4.16 15.44 1.26
N GLY A 316 4.55 14.53 2.17
CA GLY A 316 3.86 14.28 3.44
C GLY A 316 2.43 13.73 3.29
N ARG A 317 2.09 13.12 2.15
CA ARG A 317 0.75 12.59 1.89
C ARG A 317 0.61 11.15 2.34
N HIS A 318 -0.49 10.87 3.03
CA HIS A 318 -0.97 9.55 3.38
C HIS A 318 -2.50 9.56 3.29
N LEU A 319 -3.09 8.63 2.54
CA LEU A 319 -4.54 8.49 2.46
C LEU A 319 -5.05 7.78 3.70
N THR A 320 -5.82 8.50 4.49
CA THR A 320 -6.40 7.98 5.72
C THR A 320 -7.84 8.46 5.92
N VAL A 321 -8.65 7.60 6.49
CA VAL A 321 -9.99 7.87 7.02
C VAL A 321 -10.07 7.57 8.52
N ALA A 322 -8.92 7.27 9.15
CA ALA A 322 -8.82 7.11 10.59
C ALA A 322 -9.14 8.45 11.27
N GLU A 323 -9.98 8.41 12.30
CA GLU A 323 -10.13 9.55 13.21
C GLU A 323 -8.80 9.75 13.96
N GLN A 324 -8.24 10.93 13.86
CA GLN A 324 -7.00 11.32 14.57
C GLN A 324 -7.30 11.75 16.00
#